data_4222fa44847cd2b4570665263dd6ecdb
#
_entry.id   4222fa44847cd2b4570665263dd6ecdb
#
_cell.length_a   1.000
_cell.length_b   1.000
_cell.length_c   1.000
_cell.angle_alpha   90.00
_cell.angle_beta   90.00
_cell.angle_gamma   90.00
#
_symmetry.space_group_name_H-M   'P 1'
#
loop_
_entity.id
_entity.type
_entity.pdbx_description
1 polymer ?
#
loop_
_entity_poly.entity_id
_entity_poly.type
_entity_poly.pdbx_seq_one_letter_code
_entity_poly.pdbx_strand_id
1 'polypeptide(L)'
;VNNLNSLLSIVACTTIVSSAQAAFITFGNQTLWSQFVNGNGWQVATETFNGVADGLYSGVYGGSVSGVNWTGAAASGIYVQGGLFSTNAPEALDFTFSPGVQGVGGNIFGTDISFNVVPCIIQVTLADGTSYVNYATSVTDFVGFYSTGAAIASMSIQTTATGAGSVFATVDNLYFTVVPAPGSLALLAVARLGSAARRRR
;
A
#
# COMPACT_ATOMS: atom_id res chain seq x y z
N VAL A 1 -67.62 -32.10 -6.15
CA VAL A 1 -66.95 -30.82 -6.06
C VAL A 1 -65.59 -31.09 -5.37
N ASN A 2 -64.53 -31.26 -6.18
CA ASN A 2 -63.20 -31.54 -5.69
C ASN A 2 -62.37 -30.24 -5.74
N ASN A 3 -62.01 -29.69 -4.57
CA ASN A 3 -61.07 -28.61 -4.43
C ASN A 3 -59.65 -29.14 -4.39
N LEU A 4 -58.88 -28.97 -5.49
CA LEU A 4 -57.42 -29.16 -5.50
C LEU A 4 -56.79 -27.88 -4.97
N ASN A 5 -56.27 -27.94 -3.74
CA ASN A 5 -55.38 -26.91 -3.22
C ASN A 5 -53.99 -27.12 -3.79
N SER A 6 -53.57 -26.27 -4.74
CA SER A 6 -52.22 -26.23 -5.28
C SER A 6 -51.32 -25.52 -4.26
N LEU A 7 -50.45 -26.27 -3.59
CA LEU A 7 -49.37 -25.76 -2.74
C LEU A 7 -48.22 -25.28 -3.64
N LEU A 8 -48.08 -23.97 -3.77
CA LEU A 8 -46.96 -23.34 -4.45
C LEU A 8 -45.74 -23.33 -3.51
N SER A 9 -44.80 -24.27 -3.68
CA SER A 9 -43.56 -24.28 -2.94
C SER A 9 -42.62 -23.24 -3.53
N ILE A 10 -42.42 -22.14 -2.82
CA ILE A 10 -41.38 -21.15 -3.14
C ILE A 10 -40.03 -21.72 -2.63
N VAL A 11 -39.19 -22.19 -3.53
CA VAL A 11 -37.81 -22.51 -3.23
C VAL A 11 -37.01 -21.20 -3.18
N ALA A 12 -36.75 -20.71 -1.98
CA ALA A 12 -35.83 -19.59 -1.77
C ALA A 12 -34.37 -20.07 -2.06
N CYS A 13 -33.85 -19.71 -3.23
CA CYS A 13 -32.46 -19.92 -3.56
C CYS A 13 -31.62 -18.89 -2.80
N THR A 14 -31.09 -19.27 -1.63
CA THR A 14 -30.10 -18.45 -0.91
C THR A 14 -28.76 -18.60 -1.63
N THR A 15 -28.38 -17.62 -2.41
CA THR A 15 -27.01 -17.49 -2.93
C THR A 15 -26.07 -17.16 -1.76
N ILE A 16 -25.27 -18.14 -1.35
CA ILE A 16 -24.16 -17.90 -0.43
C ILE A 16 -23.09 -17.17 -1.24
N VAL A 17 -23.05 -15.84 -1.10
CA VAL A 17 -21.90 -15.05 -1.59
C VAL A 17 -20.77 -15.30 -0.61
N SER A 18 -19.89 -16.27 -0.91
CA SER A 18 -18.62 -16.38 -0.21
C SER A 18 -17.79 -15.14 -0.62
N SER A 19 -17.60 -14.20 0.31
CA SER A 19 -16.59 -13.17 0.14
C SER A 19 -15.25 -13.87 0.03
N ALA A 20 -14.64 -13.84 -1.16
CA ALA A 20 -13.26 -14.25 -1.33
C ALA A 20 -12.42 -13.33 -0.42
N GLN A 21 -11.86 -13.90 0.64
CA GLN A 21 -10.98 -13.18 1.54
C GLN A 21 -9.74 -12.82 0.73
N ALA A 22 -9.36 -11.55 0.72
CA ALA A 22 -8.16 -11.11 0.03
C ALA A 22 -6.96 -11.86 0.64
N ALA A 23 -6.20 -12.56 -0.19
CA ALA A 23 -4.96 -13.16 0.25
C ALA A 23 -3.84 -12.13 0.06
N PHE A 24 -3.07 -11.88 1.12
CA PHE A 24 -1.92 -11.01 1.08
C PHE A 24 -0.64 -11.84 0.97
N ILE A 25 0.28 -11.35 0.15
CA ILE A 25 1.64 -11.88 0.04
C ILE A 25 2.56 -10.85 0.64
N THR A 26 3.46 -11.28 1.53
CA THR A 26 4.40 -10.40 2.25
C THR A 26 5.82 -10.60 1.73
N PHE A 27 6.60 -9.53 1.73
CA PHE A 27 7.96 -9.49 1.22
C PHE A 27 8.87 -8.73 2.19
N GLY A 28 10.03 -9.32 2.50
CA GLY A 28 11.12 -8.66 3.21
C GLY A 28 12.24 -8.18 2.28
N ASN A 29 12.00 -8.17 0.95
CA ASN A 29 12.99 -7.74 -0.03
C ASN A 29 12.33 -6.94 -1.15
N GLN A 30 12.79 -5.71 -1.37
CA GLN A 30 12.26 -4.77 -2.35
C GLN A 30 12.33 -5.29 -3.79
N THR A 31 13.46 -5.90 -4.16
CA THR A 31 13.65 -6.41 -5.53
C THR A 31 12.65 -7.51 -5.85
N LEU A 32 12.45 -8.46 -4.93
CA LEU A 32 11.48 -9.54 -5.10
C LEU A 32 10.05 -9.01 -5.15
N TRP A 33 9.71 -8.05 -4.30
CA TRP A 33 8.40 -7.39 -4.31
C TRP A 33 8.16 -6.68 -5.65
N SER A 34 9.11 -5.87 -6.11
CA SER A 34 9.00 -5.13 -7.38
C SER A 34 8.88 -6.06 -8.59
N GLN A 35 9.67 -7.15 -8.62
CA GLN A 35 9.58 -8.17 -9.68
C GLN A 35 8.21 -8.84 -9.68
N PHE A 36 7.69 -9.20 -8.52
CA PHE A 36 6.36 -9.81 -8.38
C PHE A 36 5.25 -8.86 -8.84
N VAL A 37 5.28 -7.60 -8.40
CA VAL A 37 4.34 -6.55 -8.79
C VAL A 37 4.33 -6.34 -10.30
N ASN A 38 5.53 -6.16 -10.90
CA ASN A 38 5.68 -5.95 -12.34
C ASN A 38 5.23 -7.19 -13.15
N GLY A 39 5.53 -8.40 -12.64
CA GLY A 39 5.09 -9.67 -13.25
C GLY A 39 3.57 -9.86 -13.26
N ASN A 40 2.86 -9.19 -12.35
CA ASN A 40 1.40 -9.14 -12.29
C ASN A 40 0.79 -7.95 -13.06
N GLY A 41 1.59 -7.26 -13.88
CA GLY A 41 1.11 -6.19 -14.77
C GLY A 41 0.94 -4.82 -14.12
N TRP A 42 1.44 -4.62 -12.91
CA TRP A 42 1.44 -3.35 -12.23
C TRP A 42 2.77 -2.62 -12.43
N GLN A 43 2.76 -1.30 -12.29
CA GLN A 43 3.96 -0.49 -12.18
C GLN A 43 4.17 -0.07 -10.72
N VAL A 44 5.42 0.23 -10.36
CA VAL A 44 5.78 0.75 -9.05
C VAL A 44 5.97 2.26 -9.15
N ALA A 45 5.27 3.00 -8.32
CA ALA A 45 5.54 4.41 -8.05
C ALA A 45 6.16 4.55 -6.66
N THR A 46 7.02 5.56 -6.48
CA THR A 46 7.76 5.76 -5.23
C THR A 46 7.60 7.19 -4.74
N GLU A 47 7.20 7.33 -3.49
CA GLU A 47 7.33 8.57 -2.72
C GLU A 47 8.64 8.51 -1.95
N THR A 48 9.51 9.48 -2.16
CA THR A 48 10.85 9.53 -1.52
C THR A 48 10.93 10.55 -0.38
N PHE A 49 9.85 11.29 -0.15
CA PHE A 49 9.77 12.40 0.81
C PHE A 49 10.81 13.52 0.64
N ASN A 50 11.71 13.42 -0.36
CA ASN A 50 12.75 14.43 -0.62
C ASN A 50 12.19 15.80 -1.02
N GLY A 51 10.92 15.85 -1.46
CA GLY A 51 10.22 17.11 -1.77
C GLY A 51 9.52 17.73 -0.57
N VAL A 52 9.52 17.07 0.58
CA VAL A 52 8.92 17.56 1.81
C VAL A 52 9.94 18.37 2.58
N ALA A 53 9.59 19.61 2.98
CA ALA A 53 10.51 20.42 3.77
C ALA A 53 10.76 19.81 5.15
N ASP A 54 11.98 19.95 5.66
CA ASP A 54 12.31 19.49 7.00
C ASP A 54 11.50 20.23 8.06
N GLY A 55 11.01 19.51 9.07
CA GLY A 55 10.28 20.10 10.18
C GLY A 55 9.16 19.21 10.74
N LEU A 56 8.45 19.77 11.73
CA LEU A 56 7.31 19.13 12.37
C LEU A 56 6.01 19.51 11.65
N TYR A 57 5.26 18.48 11.31
CA TYR A 57 3.90 18.58 10.76
C TYR A 57 2.90 18.05 11.80
N SER A 58 2.04 18.94 12.31
CA SER A 58 1.00 18.55 13.26
C SER A 58 -0.15 17.86 12.53
N GLY A 59 -0.54 16.67 13.01
CA GLY A 59 -1.66 15.92 12.48
C GLY A 59 -1.31 15.06 11.28
N VAL A 60 -1.94 15.31 10.14
CA VAL A 60 -1.82 14.51 8.92
C VAL A 60 -1.01 15.26 7.87
N TYR A 61 -0.08 14.58 7.23
CA TYR A 61 0.62 15.04 6.03
C TYR A 61 0.32 14.10 4.87
N GLY A 62 0.23 14.60 3.65
CA GLY A 62 -0.06 13.75 2.49
C GLY A 62 0.48 14.31 1.18
N GLY A 63 0.49 13.45 0.19
CA GLY A 63 0.97 13.74 -1.15
C GLY A 63 0.27 12.92 -2.22
N SER A 64 0.77 13.06 -3.44
CA SER A 64 0.29 12.29 -4.58
C SER A 64 1.46 11.91 -5.49
N VAL A 65 1.57 10.63 -5.83
CA VAL A 65 2.58 10.11 -6.76
C VAL A 65 1.91 9.21 -7.79
N SER A 66 2.09 9.54 -9.07
CA SER A 66 1.55 8.74 -10.19
C SER A 66 0.04 8.46 -10.07
N GLY A 67 -0.73 9.41 -9.52
CA GLY A 67 -2.19 9.28 -9.35
C GLY A 67 -2.63 8.55 -8.07
N VAL A 68 -1.71 8.03 -7.26
CA VAL A 68 -2.02 7.53 -5.91
C VAL A 68 -1.90 8.67 -4.92
N ASN A 69 -3.00 9.00 -4.25
CA ASN A 69 -2.98 9.90 -3.10
C ASN A 69 -2.69 9.07 -1.85
N TRP A 70 -1.81 9.59 -1.01
CA TRP A 70 -1.48 8.97 0.26
C TRP A 70 -1.51 10.01 1.39
N THR A 71 -1.73 9.57 2.61
CA THR A 71 -1.55 10.38 3.81
C THR A 71 -0.78 9.59 4.85
N GLY A 72 0.05 10.27 5.62
CA GLY A 72 0.73 9.75 6.80
C GLY A 72 0.28 10.51 8.04
N ALA A 73 0.08 9.82 9.15
CA ALA A 73 -0.38 10.39 10.41
C ALA A 73 0.30 9.72 11.60
N ALA A 74 0.53 10.49 12.65
CA ALA A 74 0.91 10.01 13.98
C ALA A 74 0.26 10.91 15.03
N ALA A 75 -0.04 10.38 16.23
CA ALA A 75 -0.78 11.11 17.26
C ALA A 75 -0.05 12.40 17.72
N SER A 76 1.29 12.35 17.80
CA SER A 76 2.15 13.50 18.19
C SER A 76 2.65 14.29 16.99
N GLY A 77 2.20 13.96 15.77
CA GLY A 77 2.62 14.56 14.51
C GLY A 77 3.77 13.80 13.84
N ILE A 78 4.08 14.29 12.64
CA ILE A 78 5.13 13.76 11.77
C ILE A 78 6.32 14.70 11.80
N TYR A 79 7.51 14.17 11.90
CA TYR A 79 8.74 14.93 11.72
C TYR A 79 9.46 14.46 10.45
N VAL A 80 9.81 15.41 9.59
CA VAL A 80 10.57 15.13 8.36
C VAL A 80 11.96 15.71 8.47
N GLN A 81 12.95 14.93 8.10
CA GLN A 81 14.34 15.38 8.03
C GLN A 81 15.11 14.64 6.94
N GLY A 82 15.63 15.37 5.97
CA GLY A 82 16.47 14.82 4.90
C GLY A 82 15.79 13.71 4.09
N GLY A 83 14.48 13.78 3.86
CA GLY A 83 13.70 12.75 3.17
C GLY A 83 13.24 11.59 4.07
N LEU A 84 13.57 11.59 5.34
CA LEU A 84 13.06 10.61 6.32
C LEU A 84 11.72 11.13 6.88
N PHE A 85 10.70 10.29 6.82
CA PHE A 85 9.36 10.56 7.31
C PHE A 85 9.12 9.73 8.59
N SER A 86 9.08 10.40 9.74
CA SER A 86 9.13 9.77 11.06
C SER A 86 8.01 10.27 11.97
N THR A 87 7.65 9.47 12.98
CA THR A 87 6.80 9.94 14.08
C THR A 87 7.56 10.92 14.96
N ASN A 88 6.83 11.83 15.63
CA ASN A 88 7.41 12.77 16.61
C ASN A 88 7.50 12.19 18.04
N ALA A 89 6.97 10.98 18.26
CA ALA A 89 7.06 10.22 19.49
C ALA A 89 7.16 8.71 19.18
N PRO A 90 7.55 7.84 20.15
CA PRO A 90 7.48 6.39 19.99
C PRO A 90 6.03 5.89 19.93
N GLU A 91 5.44 5.94 18.76
CA GLU A 91 4.03 5.63 18.49
C GLU A 91 3.85 5.03 17.11
N ALA A 92 2.63 4.69 16.74
CA ALA A 92 2.32 4.19 15.40
C ALA A 92 2.42 5.29 14.35
N LEU A 93 2.96 4.93 13.18
CA LEU A 93 2.92 5.72 11.95
C LEU A 93 1.91 5.08 11.01
N ASP A 94 0.81 5.78 10.76
CA ASP A 94 -0.31 5.28 9.97
C ASP A 94 -0.30 5.90 8.59
N PHE A 95 -0.42 5.07 7.56
CA PHE A 95 -0.61 5.51 6.17
C PHE A 95 -1.97 5.10 5.66
N THR A 96 -2.60 5.99 4.87
CA THR A 96 -3.80 5.67 4.08
C THR A 96 -3.56 5.92 2.61
N PHE A 97 -4.27 5.20 1.75
CA PHE A 97 -4.07 5.24 0.31
C PHE A 97 -5.39 5.42 -0.42
N SER A 98 -5.35 6.10 -1.58
CA SER A 98 -6.50 6.16 -2.47
C SER A 98 -6.90 4.77 -2.98
N PRO A 99 -8.17 4.56 -3.39
CA PRO A 99 -8.64 3.28 -3.90
C PRO A 99 -7.82 2.77 -5.09
N GLY A 100 -7.69 1.45 -5.20
CA GLY A 100 -7.05 0.77 -6.33
C GLY A 100 -5.60 0.36 -6.11
N VAL A 101 -4.99 0.66 -4.97
CA VAL A 101 -3.63 0.23 -4.62
C VAL A 101 -3.65 -1.25 -4.26
N GLN A 102 -2.99 -2.10 -5.07
CA GLN A 102 -2.91 -3.55 -4.83
C GLN A 102 -1.63 -3.97 -4.11
N GLY A 103 -0.60 -3.14 -4.14
CA GLY A 103 0.64 -3.39 -3.41
C GLY A 103 1.17 -2.12 -2.77
N VAL A 104 1.68 -2.27 -1.56
CA VAL A 104 2.40 -1.22 -0.83
C VAL A 104 3.67 -1.79 -0.26
N GLY A 105 4.69 -0.97 -0.11
CA GLY A 105 5.93 -1.34 0.57
C GLY A 105 6.69 -0.10 1.00
N GLY A 106 7.71 -0.29 1.82
CA GLY A 106 8.54 0.80 2.28
C GLY A 106 9.91 0.34 2.74
N ASN A 107 10.88 1.25 2.71
CA ASN A 107 12.07 1.13 3.50
C ASN A 107 11.71 1.61 4.91
N ILE A 108 11.49 0.65 5.82
CA ILE A 108 10.90 0.88 7.14
C ILE A 108 11.89 0.44 8.21
N PHE A 109 12.21 1.35 9.12
CA PHE A 109 13.18 1.12 10.18
C PHE A 109 12.87 1.99 11.41
N GLY A 110 13.65 1.84 12.45
CA GLY A 110 13.56 2.69 13.64
C GLY A 110 14.68 3.71 13.67
N THR A 111 14.39 4.91 14.18
CA THR A 111 15.40 5.92 14.45
C THR A 111 15.37 6.37 15.91
N ASP A 112 16.49 6.94 16.37
CA ASP A 112 16.51 7.75 17.60
C ASP A 112 16.04 9.20 17.28
N ILE A 113 16.05 10.06 18.30
CA ILE A 113 15.64 11.47 18.18
C ILE A 113 16.57 12.30 17.27
N SER A 114 17.77 11.80 16.96
CA SER A 114 18.73 12.43 16.06
C SER A 114 18.69 11.83 14.66
N PHE A 115 17.69 11.01 14.35
CA PHE A 115 17.53 10.29 13.08
C PHE A 115 18.64 9.28 12.77
N ASN A 116 19.42 8.85 13.78
CA ASN A 116 20.30 7.70 13.61
C ASN A 116 19.47 6.41 13.63
N VAL A 117 19.78 5.50 12.70
CA VAL A 117 19.14 4.18 12.68
C VAL A 117 19.47 3.41 13.94
N VAL A 118 18.46 2.86 14.58
CA VAL A 118 18.60 1.99 15.75
C VAL A 118 17.98 0.63 15.50
N PRO A 119 18.64 -0.46 15.94
CA PRO A 119 18.07 -1.80 15.82
C PRO A 119 16.73 -1.92 16.54
N CYS A 120 15.71 -2.37 15.84
CA CYS A 120 14.38 -2.50 16.40
C CYS A 120 13.57 -3.62 15.74
N ILE A 121 12.51 -4.04 16.39
CA ILE A 121 11.45 -4.84 15.77
C ILE A 121 10.45 -3.88 15.16
N ILE A 122 10.17 -4.05 13.85
CA ILE A 122 9.07 -3.39 13.17
C ILE A 122 7.92 -4.38 13.00
N GLN A 123 6.70 -3.89 13.26
CA GLN A 123 5.46 -4.57 12.92
C GLN A 123 4.66 -3.67 11.99
N VAL A 124 4.33 -4.18 10.81
CA VAL A 124 3.46 -3.49 9.85
C VAL A 124 2.17 -4.26 9.75
N THR A 125 1.04 -3.56 9.96
CA THR A 125 -0.30 -4.15 9.96
C THR A 125 -1.18 -3.43 8.94
N LEU A 126 -1.87 -4.19 8.10
CA LEU A 126 -2.85 -3.69 7.13
C LEU A 126 -4.24 -3.55 7.78
N ALA A 127 -5.14 -2.84 7.10
CA ALA A 127 -6.51 -2.57 7.59
C ALA A 127 -7.32 -3.83 7.91
N ASP A 128 -7.05 -4.96 7.26
CA ASP A 128 -7.73 -6.24 7.49
C ASP A 128 -7.13 -7.07 8.64
N GLY A 129 -6.08 -6.55 9.31
CA GLY A 129 -5.35 -7.21 10.39
C GLY A 129 -4.18 -8.08 9.92
N THR A 130 -3.95 -8.23 8.61
CA THR A 130 -2.74 -8.90 8.10
C THR A 130 -1.51 -8.15 8.58
N SER A 131 -0.57 -8.84 9.22
CA SER A 131 0.64 -8.22 9.75
C SER A 131 1.90 -8.95 9.35
N TYR A 132 2.99 -8.21 9.31
CA TYR A 132 4.35 -8.71 9.08
C TYR A 132 5.29 -8.09 10.10
N VAL A 133 6.12 -8.94 10.69
CA VAL A 133 7.13 -8.52 11.68
C VAL A 133 8.51 -8.74 11.09
N ASN A 134 9.36 -7.74 11.22
CA ASN A 134 10.75 -7.79 10.77
C ASN A 134 11.68 -7.20 11.83
N TYR A 135 12.95 -7.56 11.78
CA TYR A 135 14.02 -6.95 12.57
C TYR A 135 14.80 -5.99 11.67
N ALA A 136 14.72 -4.70 11.97
CA ALA A 136 15.36 -3.65 11.18
C ALA A 136 16.63 -3.14 11.84
N THR A 137 17.66 -2.95 11.03
CA THR A 137 19.00 -2.47 11.42
C THR A 137 19.57 -1.45 10.45
N SER A 138 18.88 -1.21 9.32
CA SER A 138 19.37 -0.42 8.21
C SER A 138 18.25 0.40 7.57
N VAL A 139 18.59 1.54 6.97
CA VAL A 139 17.69 2.34 6.14
C VAL A 139 17.19 1.58 4.91
N THR A 140 17.84 0.49 4.52
CA THR A 140 17.44 -0.33 3.37
C THR A 140 16.53 -1.50 3.74
N ASP A 141 16.22 -1.68 5.03
CA ASP A 141 15.30 -2.74 5.45
C ASP A 141 13.92 -2.48 4.87
N PHE A 142 13.35 -3.54 4.27
CA PHE A 142 12.15 -3.44 3.46
C PHE A 142 11.02 -4.31 3.99
N VAL A 143 9.82 -3.77 3.97
CA VAL A 143 8.58 -4.53 4.16
C VAL A 143 7.63 -4.20 3.02
N GLY A 144 7.05 -5.22 2.40
CA GLY A 144 6.08 -5.04 1.32
C GLY A 144 4.95 -6.04 1.38
N PHE A 145 3.80 -5.62 0.85
CA PHE A 145 2.58 -6.40 0.74
C PHE A 145 2.06 -6.34 -0.69
N TYR A 146 1.40 -7.40 -1.11
CA TYR A 146 0.61 -7.43 -2.32
C TYR A 146 -0.71 -8.15 -2.05
N SER A 147 -1.81 -7.54 -2.44
CA SER A 147 -3.15 -8.11 -2.33
C SER A 147 -3.56 -8.76 -3.65
N THR A 148 -4.05 -9.99 -3.58
CA THR A 148 -4.66 -10.68 -4.73
C THR A 148 -6.17 -10.45 -4.84
N GLY A 149 -6.72 -9.64 -3.94
CA GLY A 149 -8.16 -9.37 -3.85
C GLY A 149 -8.47 -7.88 -3.65
N ALA A 150 -8.96 -7.51 -2.48
CA ALA A 150 -9.30 -6.13 -2.15
C ALA A 150 -8.07 -5.21 -2.15
N ALA A 151 -8.26 -3.96 -2.57
CA ALA A 151 -7.20 -2.95 -2.53
C ALA A 151 -6.75 -2.67 -1.09
N ILE A 152 -5.47 -2.35 -0.92
CA ILE A 152 -4.87 -1.97 0.37
C ILE A 152 -5.27 -0.52 0.66
N ALA A 153 -6.09 -0.32 1.69
CA ALA A 153 -6.59 1.00 2.07
C ALA A 153 -5.64 1.73 3.03
N SER A 154 -4.97 0.97 3.93
CA SER A 154 -4.06 1.55 4.92
C SER A 154 -3.04 0.54 5.41
N MET A 155 -1.95 1.07 6.01
CA MET A 155 -1.01 0.31 6.81
C MET A 155 -0.62 1.11 8.04
N SER A 156 -0.40 0.41 9.16
CA SER A 156 0.10 0.95 10.42
C SER A 156 1.47 0.35 10.72
N ILE A 157 2.43 1.18 11.07
CA ILE A 157 3.80 0.81 11.36
C ILE A 157 4.06 1.06 12.84
N GLN A 158 4.48 0.03 13.55
CA GLN A 158 4.90 0.14 14.95
C GLN A 158 6.34 -0.32 15.09
N THR A 159 7.09 0.34 15.96
CA THR A 159 8.47 -0.02 16.30
C THR A 159 8.57 -0.38 17.76
N THR A 160 9.38 -1.40 18.06
CA THR A 160 9.71 -1.81 19.43
C THR A 160 11.23 -1.83 19.57
N ALA A 161 11.73 -1.06 20.55
CA ALA A 161 13.16 -1.04 20.87
C ALA A 161 13.62 -2.44 21.30
N THR A 162 14.80 -2.86 20.84
CA THR A 162 15.46 -4.09 21.32
C THR A 162 16.49 -3.81 22.41
N GLY A 163 16.66 -2.55 22.79
CA GLY A 163 17.58 -2.06 23.83
C GLY A 163 17.00 -0.88 24.58
N ALA A 164 17.83 -0.18 25.35
CA ALA A 164 17.43 1.04 26.03
C ALA A 164 17.28 2.21 25.04
N GLY A 165 16.25 3.03 25.26
CA GLY A 165 15.97 4.22 24.45
C GLY A 165 14.63 4.18 23.75
N SER A 166 14.23 5.35 23.23
CA SER A 166 13.02 5.49 22.41
C SER A 166 13.35 5.20 20.95
N VAL A 167 12.42 4.56 20.24
CA VAL A 167 12.52 4.26 18.82
C VAL A 167 11.31 4.85 18.11
N PHE A 168 11.57 5.63 17.09
CA PHE A 168 10.57 6.30 16.27
C PHE A 168 10.35 5.51 14.99
N ALA A 169 9.10 5.26 14.61
CA ALA A 169 8.78 4.61 13.35
C ALA A 169 9.13 5.55 12.19
N THR A 170 10.01 5.10 11.31
CA THR A 170 10.56 5.92 10.22
C THR A 170 10.48 5.19 8.89
N VAL A 171 10.12 5.95 7.85
CA VAL A 171 10.08 5.49 6.45
C VAL A 171 10.94 6.42 5.60
N ASP A 172 11.83 5.84 4.79
CA ASP A 172 12.61 6.58 3.79
C ASP A 172 11.87 6.63 2.45
N ASN A 173 11.51 5.47 1.90
CA ASN A 173 10.80 5.35 0.63
C ASN A 173 9.50 4.59 0.83
N LEU A 174 8.41 5.11 0.24
CA LEU A 174 7.10 4.48 0.24
C LEU A 174 6.73 4.10 -1.20
N TYR A 175 6.45 2.83 -1.43
CA TYR A 175 6.20 2.26 -2.75
C TYR A 175 4.73 1.88 -2.90
N PHE A 176 4.17 2.14 -4.09
CA PHE A 176 2.79 1.81 -4.43
C PHE A 176 2.70 1.10 -5.76
N THR A 177 1.73 0.20 -5.89
CA THR A 177 1.31 -0.27 -7.22
C THR A 177 0.42 0.76 -7.87
N VAL A 178 0.69 1.04 -9.14
CA VAL A 178 -0.15 1.90 -9.97
C VAL A 178 -0.58 1.14 -11.24
N VAL A 179 -1.78 1.44 -11.72
CA VAL A 179 -2.22 0.92 -13.01
C VAL A 179 -1.30 1.51 -14.09
N PRO A 180 -0.69 0.69 -14.96
CA PRO A 180 0.06 1.24 -16.08
C PRO A 180 -0.82 2.18 -16.86
N ALA A 181 -0.35 3.40 -17.15
CA ALA A 181 -1.06 4.30 -18.05
C ALA A 181 -1.38 3.52 -19.34
N PRO A 182 -2.60 3.59 -19.88
CA PRO A 182 -2.93 2.92 -21.12
C PRO A 182 -1.91 3.34 -22.15
N GLY A 183 -1.01 2.41 -22.45
CA GLY A 183 0.21 2.72 -23.20
C GLY A 183 -0.17 3.31 -24.55
N SER A 184 0.65 4.22 -25.03
CA SER A 184 0.61 4.77 -26.41
C SER A 184 0.46 3.67 -27.47
N LEU A 185 0.78 2.42 -27.17
CA LEU A 185 0.54 1.22 -27.96
C LEU A 185 -0.95 0.90 -28.17
N ALA A 186 -1.83 1.15 -27.22
CA ALA A 186 -3.28 0.98 -27.38
C ALA A 186 -3.84 2.06 -28.32
N LEU A 187 -3.36 3.30 -28.19
CA LEU A 187 -3.68 4.39 -29.10
C LEU A 187 -3.14 4.15 -30.51
N LEU A 188 -1.94 3.58 -30.66
CA LEU A 188 -1.36 3.18 -31.94
C LEU A 188 -2.12 2.01 -32.58
N ALA A 189 -2.62 1.06 -31.83
CA ALA A 189 -3.45 -0.04 -32.34
C ALA A 189 -4.78 0.49 -32.87
N VAL A 190 -5.45 1.40 -32.18
CA VAL A 190 -6.68 2.05 -32.63
C VAL A 190 -6.43 2.93 -33.87
N ALA A 191 -5.33 3.68 -33.89
CA ALA A 191 -4.95 4.51 -35.03
C ALA A 191 -4.64 3.67 -36.29
N ARG A 192 -4.02 2.49 -36.18
CA ARG A 192 -3.77 1.56 -37.29
C ARG A 192 -5.06 0.91 -37.78
N LEU A 193 -6.01 0.58 -36.96
CA LEU A 193 -7.32 0.06 -37.36
C LEU A 193 -8.13 1.12 -38.13
N GLY A 194 -8.08 2.38 -37.66
CA GLY A 194 -8.72 3.50 -38.36
C GLY A 194 -8.13 3.80 -39.76
N SER A 195 -6.82 3.65 -39.95
CA SER A 195 -6.15 3.87 -41.21
C SER A 195 -6.35 2.73 -42.24
N ALA A 196 -6.50 1.49 -41.75
CA ALA A 196 -6.83 0.34 -42.59
C ALA A 196 -8.26 0.40 -43.17
N ALA A 197 -9.22 0.95 -42.37
CA ALA A 197 -10.59 1.15 -42.84
C ALA A 197 -10.74 2.23 -43.91
N ARG A 198 -9.84 3.22 -43.94
CA ARG A 198 -9.85 4.31 -44.95
C ARG A 198 -9.30 3.90 -46.33
N ARG A 199 -8.52 2.82 -46.42
CA ARG A 199 -7.95 2.34 -47.71
C ARG A 199 -8.88 1.40 -48.50
N ARG A 200 -10.07 1.10 -47.98
CA ARG A 200 -11.06 0.20 -48.60
C ARG A 200 -12.29 0.94 -49.18
N ARG A 201 -12.21 2.26 -49.36
CA ARG A 201 -13.20 3.04 -50.11
C ARG A 201 -12.62 3.66 -51.34
#